data_ef694ea4b59935bf221ed60a9b75317b
#
_entry.id   ef694ea4b59935bf221ed60a9b75317b
#
_cell.length_a   1.000
_cell.length_b   1.000
_cell.length_c   1.000
_cell.angle_alpha   90.00
_cell.angle_beta   90.00
_cell.angle_gamma   90.00
#
_symmetry.space_group_name_H-M   'P 1'
#
loop_
_entity.id
_entity.type
_entity.pdbx_description
1 polymer ?
#
loop_
_entity_poly.entity_id
_entity_poly.type
_entity_poly.pdbx_seq_one_letter_code
_entity_poly.pdbx_strand_id
1 'polypeptide(L)'
;SSDVCSSDLRKLKNNSNVQFGEGGAGTFSDGKLTTRIKDTRCDYVLDALVRNGAPEEIIYKGKPHVGTDILKNVVKNIREEIKRNGGEVHFNSRFEGIIKKDNKLKGIKVNGEEVPCEVAILALGHSSRDTYEMLFNEGVFMKQKPFAIGVRIEHPQEIINLSQYGEKYANHPRLKAAEYRLAYQSKTLDRAVYSFCMCPGGVVVAASSEHERLVSNGMSYHARDLENANSALVVTVSP
;
A
#
# COMPACT_ATOMS: atom_id res chain seq x y z
N SER A 1 -12.17 11.51 -5.02
CA SER A 1 -10.78 11.40 -5.33
C SER A 1 -10.23 12.69 -5.87
N SER A 2 -9.33 13.13 -5.21
CA SER A 2 -8.64 14.27 -5.51
C SER A 2 -7.62 14.22 -6.61
N ASP A 3 -7.90 14.86 -7.69
CA ASP A 3 -6.91 15.23 -8.68
C ASP A 3 -5.98 16.34 -8.17
N VAL A 4 -6.15 16.72 -6.93
CA VAL A 4 -5.24 17.64 -6.25
C VAL A 4 -4.47 16.86 -5.21
N CYS A 5 -3.38 16.28 -5.66
CA CYS A 5 -2.39 15.75 -4.73
C CYS A 5 -1.98 16.87 -3.77
N SER A 6 -1.99 16.59 -2.48
CA SER A 6 -1.53 17.55 -1.47
C SER A 6 -0.09 18.03 -1.73
N SER A 7 0.68 17.28 -2.52
CA SER A 7 2.00 17.65 -3.00
C SER A 7 2.01 18.88 -3.90
N ASP A 8 0.99 19.06 -4.74
CA ASP A 8 0.93 20.17 -5.70
C ASP A 8 0.68 21.50 -5.00
N LEU A 9 -0.07 21.47 -3.90
CA LEU A 9 -0.35 22.65 -3.09
C LEU A 9 0.64 22.84 -1.93
N ARG A 10 1.59 21.93 -1.73
CA ARG A 10 2.50 21.91 -0.58
C ARG A 10 1.78 22.01 0.78
N LYS A 11 0.52 21.59 0.84
CA LYS A 11 -0.31 21.61 2.05
C LYS A 11 -0.87 20.22 2.30
N LEU A 12 -0.55 19.67 3.48
CA LEU A 12 -1.10 18.39 3.93
C LEU A 12 -2.60 18.56 4.24
N LYS A 13 -3.42 17.67 3.69
CA LYS A 13 -4.81 17.47 4.09
C LYS A 13 -4.92 16.15 4.83
N ASN A 14 -5.28 16.17 6.11
CA ASN A 14 -5.31 14.97 6.95
C ASN A 14 -6.27 13.90 6.46
N ASN A 15 -7.38 14.29 5.85
CA ASN A 15 -8.43 13.39 5.36
C ASN A 15 -8.39 13.16 3.84
N SER A 16 -7.40 13.68 3.14
CA SER A 16 -7.26 13.52 1.68
C SER A 16 -5.79 13.65 1.26
N ASN A 17 -5.10 12.55 1.18
CA ASN A 17 -3.68 12.47 0.82
C ASN A 17 -3.36 11.12 0.16
N VAL A 18 -2.09 10.80 -0.06
CA VAL A 18 -1.66 9.55 -0.73
C VAL A 18 -2.04 8.26 0.01
N GLN A 19 -2.48 8.33 1.26
CA GLN A 19 -2.89 7.17 2.05
C GLN A 19 -4.38 6.84 1.90
N PHE A 20 -5.19 7.81 1.49
CA PHE A 20 -6.64 7.72 1.46
C PHE A 20 -7.20 7.92 0.06
N GLY A 21 -8.38 7.37 -0.17
CA GLY A 21 -9.09 7.44 -1.42
C GLY A 21 -9.04 6.13 -2.20
N GLU A 22 -9.50 6.16 -3.43
CA GLU A 22 -9.59 4.98 -4.29
C GLU A 22 -8.20 4.38 -4.57
N GLY A 23 -8.03 3.10 -4.22
CA GLY A 23 -6.75 2.38 -4.29
C GLY A 23 -5.77 2.69 -3.15
N GLY A 24 -6.03 3.70 -2.33
CA GLY A 24 -5.24 4.08 -1.17
C GLY A 24 -3.74 4.18 -1.46
N ALA A 25 -2.90 3.87 -0.47
CA ALA A 25 -1.45 3.86 -0.61
C ALA A 25 -0.94 2.89 -1.70
N GLY A 26 -1.73 1.88 -2.08
CA GLY A 26 -1.37 0.94 -3.14
C GLY A 26 -1.14 1.60 -4.50
N THR A 27 -1.88 2.65 -4.83
CA THR A 27 -1.70 3.42 -6.07
C THR A 27 -0.49 4.35 -6.06
N PHE A 28 0.20 4.46 -4.93
CA PHE A 28 1.44 5.23 -4.75
C PHE A 28 2.57 4.34 -4.23
N SER A 29 2.59 3.07 -4.63
CA SER A 29 3.61 2.10 -4.30
C SER A 29 4.12 1.40 -5.55
N ASP A 30 5.11 0.51 -5.41
CA ASP A 30 5.58 -0.32 -6.51
C ASP A 30 4.50 -1.30 -7.05
N GLY A 31 3.39 -1.45 -6.33
CA GLY A 31 2.31 -2.37 -6.74
C GLY A 31 2.72 -3.84 -6.67
N LYS A 32 3.60 -4.21 -5.75
CA LYS A 32 4.02 -5.60 -5.53
C LYS A 32 2.86 -6.44 -5.00
N LEU A 33 2.63 -7.58 -5.63
CA LEU A 33 1.56 -8.52 -5.32
C LEU A 33 2.10 -9.78 -4.64
N THR A 34 2.95 -9.61 -3.63
CA THR A 34 3.55 -10.74 -2.91
C THR A 34 2.86 -10.96 -1.57
N THR A 35 2.53 -12.22 -1.28
CA THR A 35 1.97 -12.63 0.00
C THR A 35 2.71 -13.85 0.54
N ARG A 36 2.67 -14.04 1.86
CA ARG A 36 3.16 -15.27 2.52
C ARG A 36 2.02 -16.24 2.82
N ILE A 37 0.80 -15.87 2.50
CA ILE A 37 -0.38 -16.72 2.71
C ILE A 37 -0.47 -17.70 1.52
N LYS A 38 -0.68 -18.98 1.84
CA LYS A 38 -0.99 -20.02 0.86
C LYS A 38 -2.49 -20.27 0.89
N ASP A 39 -3.21 -19.53 0.07
CA ASP A 39 -4.67 -19.59 0.00
C ASP A 39 -5.07 -19.48 -1.47
N THR A 40 -5.96 -20.36 -1.93
CA THR A 40 -6.44 -20.39 -3.33
C THR A 40 -7.17 -19.11 -3.75
N ARG A 41 -7.67 -18.32 -2.78
CA ARG A 41 -8.27 -17.01 -3.04
C ARG A 41 -7.26 -15.98 -3.54
N CYS A 42 -5.94 -16.23 -3.37
CA CYS A 42 -4.91 -15.37 -3.94
C CYS A 42 -4.96 -15.37 -5.47
N ASP A 43 -5.22 -16.53 -6.07
CA ASP A 43 -5.34 -16.66 -7.53
C ASP A 43 -6.55 -15.89 -8.04
N TYR A 44 -7.68 -15.95 -7.33
CA TYR A 44 -8.86 -15.14 -7.65
C TYR A 44 -8.55 -13.62 -7.64
N VAL A 45 -7.74 -13.15 -6.69
CA VAL A 45 -7.35 -11.73 -6.63
C VAL A 45 -6.49 -11.36 -7.84
N LEU A 46 -5.52 -12.20 -8.22
CA LEU A 46 -4.68 -11.95 -9.40
C LEU A 46 -5.52 -11.95 -10.68
N ASP A 47 -6.42 -12.91 -10.84
CA ASP A 47 -7.35 -12.97 -11.97
C ASP A 47 -8.26 -11.74 -12.04
N ALA A 48 -8.76 -11.27 -10.91
CA ALA A 48 -9.57 -10.05 -10.84
C ALA A 48 -8.79 -8.81 -11.28
N LEU A 49 -7.52 -8.70 -10.89
CA LEU A 49 -6.65 -7.61 -11.33
C LEU A 49 -6.40 -7.68 -12.84
N VAL A 50 -6.11 -8.87 -13.40
CA VAL A 50 -5.89 -9.05 -14.85
C VAL A 50 -7.16 -8.74 -15.65
N ARG A 51 -8.32 -9.24 -15.24
CA ARG A 51 -9.60 -8.91 -15.89
C ARG A 51 -9.89 -7.40 -15.90
N ASN A 52 -9.33 -6.68 -14.97
CA ASN A 52 -9.47 -5.23 -14.86
C ASN A 52 -8.29 -4.44 -15.45
N GLY A 53 -7.40 -5.09 -16.20
CA GLY A 53 -6.37 -4.44 -17.00
C GLY A 53 -4.95 -4.47 -16.43
N ALA A 54 -4.70 -5.30 -15.41
CA ALA A 54 -3.33 -5.58 -15.00
C ALA A 54 -2.64 -6.49 -16.04
N PRO A 55 -1.30 -6.45 -16.16
CA PRO A 55 -0.57 -7.32 -17.05
C PRO A 55 -0.76 -8.80 -16.69
N GLU A 56 -1.03 -9.66 -17.69
CA GLU A 56 -1.20 -11.12 -17.48
C GLU A 56 0.01 -11.77 -16.80
N GLU A 57 1.18 -11.19 -16.97
CA GLU A 57 2.42 -11.71 -16.38
C GLU A 57 2.39 -11.80 -14.86
N ILE A 58 1.49 -11.09 -14.17
CA ILE A 58 1.35 -11.17 -12.71
C ILE A 58 0.88 -12.55 -12.23
N ILE A 59 0.25 -13.33 -13.09
CA ILE A 59 -0.26 -14.67 -12.75
C ILE A 59 0.90 -15.69 -12.63
N TYR A 60 1.90 -15.59 -13.49
CA TYR A 60 2.95 -16.60 -13.58
C TYR A 60 4.34 -16.13 -13.11
N LYS A 61 4.55 -14.84 -12.91
CA LYS A 61 5.83 -14.33 -12.40
C LYS A 61 5.96 -14.56 -10.89
N GLY A 62 7.11 -15.04 -10.46
CA GLY A 62 7.41 -15.29 -9.04
C GLY A 62 7.46 -14.04 -8.16
N LYS A 63 7.61 -12.85 -8.76
CA LYS A 63 7.59 -11.55 -8.09
C LYS A 63 6.73 -10.56 -8.87
N PRO A 64 5.40 -10.78 -8.90
CA PRO A 64 4.53 -9.95 -9.69
C PRO A 64 4.42 -8.53 -9.15
N HIS A 65 4.40 -7.55 -10.04
CA HIS A 65 4.08 -6.17 -9.71
C HIS A 65 3.29 -5.53 -10.87
N VAL A 66 2.42 -4.61 -10.54
CA VAL A 66 1.58 -3.92 -11.53
C VAL A 66 2.20 -2.60 -11.98
N GLY A 67 2.80 -1.86 -11.06
CA GLY A 67 3.25 -0.49 -11.28
C GLY A 67 2.16 0.54 -10.97
N THR A 68 2.57 1.69 -10.48
CA THR A 68 1.64 2.76 -10.06
C THR A 68 0.81 3.31 -11.22
N ASP A 69 1.41 3.43 -12.39
CA ASP A 69 0.80 3.94 -13.63
C ASP A 69 -0.37 3.06 -14.11
N ILE A 70 -0.19 1.76 -14.09
CA ILE A 70 -1.20 0.78 -14.51
C ILE A 70 -2.26 0.61 -13.42
N LEU A 71 -1.86 0.52 -12.16
CA LEU A 71 -2.74 0.20 -11.03
C LEU A 71 -3.89 1.20 -10.88
N LYS A 72 -3.69 2.47 -11.18
CA LYS A 72 -4.75 3.49 -11.18
C LYS A 72 -5.92 3.11 -12.09
N ASN A 73 -5.63 2.62 -13.29
CA ASN A 73 -6.65 2.20 -14.23
C ASN A 73 -7.33 0.90 -13.80
N VAL A 74 -6.58 -0.04 -13.25
CA VAL A 74 -7.11 -1.30 -12.71
C VAL A 74 -8.14 -1.02 -11.61
N VAL A 75 -7.81 -0.17 -10.64
CA VAL A 75 -8.70 0.18 -9.54
C VAL A 75 -9.96 0.88 -10.04
N LYS A 76 -9.83 1.81 -11.00
CA LYS A 76 -10.97 2.44 -11.66
C LYS A 76 -11.88 1.40 -12.34
N ASN A 77 -11.31 0.45 -13.06
CA ASN A 77 -12.06 -0.59 -13.76
C ASN A 77 -12.80 -1.51 -12.78
N ILE A 78 -12.18 -1.87 -11.64
CA ILE A 78 -12.82 -2.62 -10.56
C ILE A 78 -14.05 -1.85 -10.02
N ARG A 79 -13.93 -0.55 -9.80
CA ARG A 79 -15.06 0.28 -9.39
C ARG A 79 -16.21 0.21 -10.40
N GLU A 80 -15.91 0.34 -11.69
CA GLU A 80 -16.93 0.26 -12.72
C GLU A 80 -17.54 -1.16 -12.84
N GLU A 81 -16.76 -2.21 -12.55
CA GLU A 81 -17.26 -3.58 -12.45
C GLU A 81 -18.25 -3.72 -11.28
N ILE A 82 -17.93 -3.18 -10.11
CA ILE A 82 -18.84 -3.18 -8.94
C ILE A 82 -20.17 -2.52 -9.31
N LYS A 83 -20.13 -1.36 -9.95
CA LYS A 83 -21.35 -0.65 -10.37
C LYS A 83 -22.17 -1.42 -11.38
N ARG A 84 -21.52 -2.03 -12.38
CA ARG A 84 -22.22 -2.87 -13.39
C ARG A 84 -22.92 -4.08 -12.77
N ASN A 85 -22.40 -4.59 -11.66
CA ASN A 85 -22.98 -5.69 -10.91
C ASN A 85 -24.01 -5.26 -9.84
N GLY A 86 -24.47 -4.00 -9.89
CA GLY A 86 -25.49 -3.48 -8.98
C GLY A 86 -24.97 -3.02 -7.62
N GLY A 87 -23.65 -2.96 -7.44
CA GLY A 87 -23.04 -2.37 -6.26
C GLY A 87 -22.96 -0.84 -6.35
N GLU A 88 -22.82 -0.20 -5.21
CA GLU A 88 -22.68 1.25 -5.11
C GLU A 88 -21.29 1.63 -4.62
N VAL A 89 -20.77 2.76 -5.11
CA VAL A 89 -19.51 3.34 -4.65
C VAL A 89 -19.73 4.81 -4.35
N HIS A 90 -19.59 5.16 -3.08
CA HIS A 90 -19.80 6.50 -2.58
C HIS A 90 -18.47 7.18 -2.24
N PHE A 91 -18.14 8.24 -2.94
CA PHE A 91 -16.99 9.10 -2.62
C PHE A 91 -17.39 10.16 -1.58
N ASN A 92 -16.39 10.76 -0.95
CA ASN A 92 -16.59 11.75 0.11
C ASN A 92 -17.47 11.25 1.27
N SER A 93 -17.40 9.96 1.54
CA SER A 93 -18.21 9.27 2.54
C SER A 93 -17.30 8.85 3.70
N ARG A 94 -17.36 9.62 4.79
CA ARG A 94 -16.56 9.38 5.98
C ARG A 94 -17.30 8.42 6.91
N PHE A 95 -16.65 7.31 7.23
CA PHE A 95 -17.13 6.42 8.28
C PHE A 95 -16.89 7.03 9.66
N GLU A 96 -17.93 7.17 10.48
CA GLU A 96 -17.92 7.91 11.73
C GLU A 96 -18.36 7.09 12.96
N GLY A 97 -18.76 5.84 12.77
CA GLY A 97 -19.12 4.99 13.89
C GLY A 97 -19.92 3.76 13.51
N ILE A 98 -20.18 2.93 14.50
CA ILE A 98 -21.00 1.72 14.39
C ILE A 98 -22.27 1.87 15.22
N ILE A 99 -23.37 1.29 14.73
CA ILE A 99 -24.65 1.22 15.43
C ILE A 99 -24.83 -0.22 15.91
N LYS A 100 -24.91 -0.41 17.22
CA LYS A 100 -25.09 -1.72 17.85
C LYS A 100 -26.40 -1.80 18.61
N LYS A 101 -27.05 -2.96 18.53
CA LYS A 101 -28.17 -3.33 19.41
C LYS A 101 -28.00 -4.79 19.79
N ASP A 102 -28.09 -5.09 21.09
CA ASP A 102 -27.92 -6.44 21.63
C ASP A 102 -26.59 -7.11 21.17
N ASN A 103 -25.52 -6.34 21.23
CA ASN A 103 -24.16 -6.74 20.78
C ASN A 103 -24.05 -7.18 19.31
N LYS A 104 -25.02 -6.80 18.47
CA LYS A 104 -25.03 -7.06 17.03
C LYS A 104 -24.96 -5.75 16.26
N LEU A 105 -24.21 -5.76 15.16
CA LEU A 105 -24.20 -4.63 14.24
C LEU A 105 -25.59 -4.44 13.63
N LYS A 106 -26.04 -3.20 13.59
CA LYS A 106 -27.33 -2.79 12.98
C LYS A 106 -27.15 -1.73 11.92
N GLY A 107 -26.01 -1.09 11.87
CA GLY A 107 -25.69 -0.06 10.92
C GLY A 107 -24.36 0.59 11.18
N ILE A 108 -24.02 1.51 10.32
CA ILE A 108 -22.84 2.38 10.42
C ILE A 108 -23.27 3.83 10.32
N LYS A 109 -22.44 4.75 10.82
CA LYS A 109 -22.62 6.19 10.64
C LYS A 109 -21.67 6.68 9.55
N VAL A 110 -22.22 7.40 8.58
CA VAL A 110 -21.48 7.95 7.44
C VAL A 110 -21.93 9.41 7.22
N ASN A 111 -21.02 10.37 7.37
CA ASN A 111 -21.31 11.80 7.21
C ASN A 111 -22.52 12.28 8.06
N GLY A 112 -22.66 11.78 9.27
CA GLY A 112 -23.78 12.10 10.18
C GLY A 112 -25.07 11.32 9.92
N GLU A 113 -25.16 10.53 8.87
CA GLU A 113 -26.33 9.70 8.54
C GLU A 113 -26.15 8.26 8.99
N GLU A 114 -27.25 7.61 9.34
CA GLU A 114 -27.26 6.19 9.70
C GLU A 114 -27.55 5.33 8.47
N VAL A 115 -26.63 4.41 8.17
CA VAL A 115 -26.76 3.45 7.08
C VAL A 115 -26.98 2.06 7.67
N PRO A 116 -28.18 1.46 7.52
CA PRO A 116 -28.47 0.14 8.04
C PRO A 116 -27.60 -0.93 7.37
N CYS A 117 -26.98 -1.80 8.16
CA CYS A 117 -26.27 -2.99 7.67
C CYS A 117 -26.10 -4.01 8.78
N GLU A 118 -26.01 -5.28 8.42
CA GLU A 118 -25.74 -6.38 9.34
C GLU A 118 -24.27 -6.81 9.34
N VAL A 119 -23.54 -6.47 8.28
CA VAL A 119 -22.12 -6.78 8.11
C VAL A 119 -21.40 -5.56 7.57
N ALA A 120 -20.25 -5.22 8.14
CA ALA A 120 -19.36 -4.17 7.64
C ALA A 120 -17.94 -4.71 7.54
N ILE A 121 -17.29 -4.47 6.41
CA ILE A 121 -15.87 -4.80 6.19
C ILE A 121 -15.06 -3.52 6.30
N LEU A 122 -14.19 -3.44 7.32
CA LEU A 122 -13.33 -2.30 7.54
C LEU A 122 -11.96 -2.54 6.88
N ALA A 123 -11.72 -1.87 5.76
CA ALA A 123 -10.48 -1.94 4.99
C ALA A 123 -9.78 -0.56 4.94
N LEU A 124 -9.58 0.05 6.10
CA LEU A 124 -9.22 1.45 6.31
C LEU A 124 -7.74 1.76 6.10
N GLY A 125 -6.90 0.73 5.99
CA GLY A 125 -5.44 0.90 6.06
C GLY A 125 -4.97 1.31 7.47
N HIS A 126 -3.65 1.40 7.66
CA HIS A 126 -3.08 1.63 8.99
C HIS A 126 -3.03 3.12 9.40
N SER A 127 -3.24 4.04 8.47
CA SER A 127 -3.11 5.49 8.73
C SER A 127 -4.39 6.16 9.25
N SER A 128 -5.51 5.45 9.29
CA SER A 128 -6.79 5.95 9.81
C SER A 128 -6.84 5.89 11.34
N ARG A 129 -5.93 6.60 12.01
CA ARG A 129 -5.77 6.54 13.48
C ARG A 129 -7.00 7.03 14.22
N ASP A 130 -7.60 8.11 13.75
CA ASP A 130 -8.85 8.68 14.26
C ASP A 130 -9.99 7.63 14.25
N THR A 131 -10.09 6.84 13.19
CA THR A 131 -11.10 5.78 13.10
C THR A 131 -10.79 4.62 14.05
N TYR A 132 -9.53 4.23 14.21
CA TYR A 132 -9.15 3.21 15.19
C TYR A 132 -9.43 3.67 16.61
N GLU A 133 -9.13 4.93 16.96
CA GLU A 133 -9.44 5.50 18.25
C GLU A 133 -10.96 5.52 18.52
N MET A 134 -11.74 5.94 17.55
CA MET A 134 -13.20 5.92 17.62
C MET A 134 -13.73 4.50 17.85
N LEU A 135 -13.28 3.51 17.08
CA LEU A 135 -13.70 2.11 17.24
C LEU A 135 -13.30 1.53 18.60
N PHE A 136 -12.11 1.90 19.10
CA PHE A 136 -11.67 1.49 20.45
C PHE A 136 -12.59 2.07 21.52
N ASN A 137 -12.93 3.34 21.44
CA ASN A 137 -13.83 4.03 22.36
C ASN A 137 -15.28 3.47 22.30
N GLU A 138 -15.69 2.94 21.14
CA GLU A 138 -16.97 2.23 20.98
C GLU A 138 -16.92 0.77 21.44
N GLY A 139 -15.80 0.33 22.04
CA GLY A 139 -15.64 -1.00 22.63
C GLY A 139 -15.36 -2.11 21.61
N VAL A 140 -14.84 -1.78 20.42
CA VAL A 140 -14.34 -2.79 19.48
C VAL A 140 -13.03 -3.37 20.02
N PHE A 141 -12.97 -4.69 20.13
CA PHE A 141 -11.78 -5.35 20.66
C PHE A 141 -10.58 -5.21 19.71
N MET A 142 -9.47 -4.71 20.24
CA MET A 142 -8.22 -4.55 19.50
C MET A 142 -7.05 -5.18 20.23
N LYS A 143 -6.12 -5.74 19.46
CA LYS A 143 -4.84 -6.25 19.97
C LYS A 143 -3.68 -5.47 19.39
N GLN A 144 -2.69 -5.20 20.21
CA GLN A 144 -1.41 -4.72 19.75
C GLN A 144 -0.73 -5.77 18.87
N LYS A 145 0.00 -5.32 17.85
CA LYS A 145 0.80 -6.18 16.96
C LYS A 145 2.22 -5.63 16.85
N PRO A 146 3.23 -6.49 16.68
CA PRO A 146 4.55 -6.04 16.27
C PRO A 146 4.46 -5.28 14.95
N PHE A 147 5.29 -4.26 14.80
CA PHE A 147 5.45 -3.52 13.56
C PHE A 147 6.92 -3.25 13.30
N ALA A 148 7.24 -2.68 12.15
CA ALA A 148 8.59 -2.31 11.79
C ALA A 148 8.69 -0.80 11.59
N ILE A 149 9.75 -0.20 12.14
CA ILE A 149 10.06 1.22 12.00
C ILE A 149 11.48 1.38 11.51
N GLY A 150 11.76 2.44 10.76
CA GLY A 150 13.09 2.71 10.26
C GLY A 150 13.15 3.92 9.35
N VAL A 151 14.12 3.93 8.48
CA VAL A 151 14.39 5.00 7.52
C VAL A 151 14.28 4.50 6.10
N ARG A 152 14.00 5.40 5.16
CA ARG A 152 14.09 5.09 3.73
C ARG A 152 15.39 5.68 3.19
N ILE A 153 16.13 4.85 2.46
CA ILE A 153 17.36 5.22 1.76
C ILE A 153 17.11 5.26 0.25
N GLU A 154 17.76 6.16 -0.42
CA GLU A 154 17.78 6.30 -1.87
C GLU A 154 19.23 6.24 -2.37
N HIS A 155 19.44 5.66 -3.53
CA HIS A 155 20.75 5.46 -4.12
C HIS A 155 20.61 5.23 -5.64
N PRO A 156 21.67 5.49 -6.44
CA PRO A 156 21.63 5.23 -7.86
C PRO A 156 21.32 3.77 -8.19
N GLN A 157 20.43 3.52 -9.14
CA GLN A 157 20.08 2.17 -9.59
C GLN A 157 21.30 1.46 -10.21
N GLU A 158 22.18 2.20 -10.86
CA GLU A 158 23.39 1.66 -11.47
C GLU A 158 24.28 0.90 -10.46
N ILE A 159 24.44 1.43 -9.26
CA ILE A 159 25.20 0.76 -8.18
C ILE A 159 24.64 -0.62 -7.89
N ILE A 160 23.32 -0.75 -7.89
CA ILE A 160 22.66 -2.03 -7.62
C ILE A 160 22.80 -2.96 -8.81
N ASN A 161 22.65 -2.45 -10.03
CA ASN A 161 22.88 -3.25 -11.24
C ASN A 161 24.31 -3.80 -11.29
N LEU A 162 25.30 -2.97 -11.02
CA LEU A 162 26.71 -3.39 -10.95
C LEU A 162 26.93 -4.45 -9.86
N SER A 163 26.38 -4.25 -8.68
CA SER A 163 26.51 -5.18 -7.57
C SER A 163 25.87 -6.55 -7.84
N GLN A 164 24.72 -6.57 -8.51
CA GLN A 164 23.94 -7.80 -8.73
C GLN A 164 24.33 -8.53 -10.03
N TYR A 165 24.66 -7.80 -11.07
CA TYR A 165 24.92 -8.36 -12.41
C TYR A 165 26.40 -8.35 -12.80
N GLY A 166 27.22 -7.58 -12.09
CA GLY A 166 28.64 -7.32 -12.45
C GLY A 166 28.77 -6.42 -13.64
N GLU A 167 29.99 -5.91 -13.89
CA GLU A 167 30.28 -4.94 -14.95
C GLU A 167 29.83 -5.40 -16.34
N LYS A 168 30.00 -6.69 -16.64
CA LYS A 168 29.68 -7.25 -17.95
C LYS A 168 28.19 -7.17 -18.30
N TYR A 169 27.30 -7.26 -17.31
CA TYR A 169 25.87 -7.42 -17.53
C TYR A 169 25.02 -6.31 -16.93
N ALA A 170 25.61 -5.37 -16.18
CA ALA A 170 24.89 -4.29 -15.52
C ALA A 170 23.96 -3.49 -16.45
N ASN A 171 24.39 -3.30 -17.70
CA ASN A 171 23.66 -2.54 -18.73
C ASN A 171 23.09 -3.45 -19.84
N HIS A 172 22.91 -4.74 -19.56
CA HIS A 172 22.40 -5.66 -20.57
C HIS A 172 20.91 -5.43 -20.85
N PRO A 173 20.47 -5.22 -22.11
CA PRO A 173 19.12 -4.74 -22.44
C PRO A 173 17.98 -5.72 -22.07
N ARG A 174 18.30 -7.00 -21.86
CA ARG A 174 17.32 -8.00 -21.43
C ARG A 174 17.23 -8.14 -19.90
N LEU A 175 18.13 -7.52 -19.15
CA LEU A 175 18.06 -7.51 -17.69
C LEU A 175 17.31 -6.27 -17.23
N LYS A 176 16.36 -6.47 -16.33
CA LYS A 176 15.62 -5.38 -15.71
C LYS A 176 16.45 -4.76 -14.60
N ALA A 177 16.01 -3.61 -14.09
CA ALA A 177 16.60 -2.99 -12.93
C ALA A 177 16.74 -4.01 -11.77
N ALA A 178 17.95 -4.14 -11.25
CA ALA A 178 18.27 -5.09 -10.20
C ALA A 178 17.61 -4.68 -8.88
N GLU A 179 17.27 -5.68 -8.09
CA GLU A 179 16.71 -5.50 -6.74
C GLU A 179 17.55 -6.24 -5.70
N TYR A 180 17.42 -5.85 -4.44
CA TYR A 180 18.04 -6.55 -3.34
C TYR A 180 17.06 -6.83 -2.21
N ARG A 181 17.40 -7.82 -1.41
CA ARG A 181 16.75 -8.13 -0.13
C ARG A 181 17.81 -8.44 0.89
N LEU A 182 17.91 -7.60 1.91
CA LEU A 182 18.90 -7.70 2.97
C LEU A 182 18.20 -7.98 4.30
N ALA A 183 18.83 -8.78 5.13
CA ALA A 183 18.40 -9.04 6.50
C ALA A 183 19.63 -9.31 7.38
N TYR A 184 19.63 -8.76 8.56
CA TYR A 184 20.65 -8.97 9.58
C TYR A 184 19.98 -9.17 10.94
N GLN A 185 20.31 -10.24 11.62
CA GLN A 185 19.89 -10.49 13.00
C GLN A 185 20.99 -10.02 13.96
N SER A 186 20.69 -8.99 14.73
CA SER A 186 21.61 -8.54 15.77
C SER A 186 21.56 -9.50 16.95
N LYS A 187 22.73 -10.06 17.29
CA LYS A 187 22.87 -10.95 18.45
C LYS A 187 22.85 -10.19 19.78
N THR A 188 23.29 -8.93 19.77
CA THR A 188 23.37 -8.10 20.98
C THR A 188 22.06 -7.41 21.35
N LEU A 189 21.26 -7.06 20.34
CA LEU A 189 20.00 -6.34 20.54
C LEU A 189 18.77 -7.24 20.41
N ASP A 190 18.96 -8.50 20.05
CA ASP A 190 17.89 -9.46 19.76
C ASP A 190 16.81 -8.90 18.80
N ARG A 191 17.26 -8.17 17.78
CA ARG A 191 16.38 -7.52 16.79
C ARG A 191 16.89 -7.78 15.38
N ALA A 192 15.95 -8.00 14.48
CA ALA A 192 16.23 -8.08 13.05
C ALA A 192 16.18 -6.67 12.42
N VAL A 193 17.20 -6.36 11.62
CA VAL A 193 17.22 -5.22 10.69
C VAL A 193 17.09 -5.78 9.28
N TYR A 194 16.22 -5.24 8.46
CA TYR A 194 16.03 -5.75 7.11
C TYR A 194 15.57 -4.68 6.12
N SER A 195 15.89 -4.91 4.85
CA SER A 195 15.35 -4.09 3.76
C SER A 195 13.87 -4.42 3.55
N PHE A 196 13.07 -3.39 3.31
CA PHE A 196 11.64 -3.56 3.07
C PHE A 196 11.20 -2.68 1.90
N CYS A 197 10.33 -3.25 1.05
CA CYS A 197 9.75 -2.54 -0.10
C CYS A 197 10.81 -1.80 -0.94
N MET A 198 11.85 -2.51 -1.35
CA MET A 198 12.84 -2.00 -2.31
C MET A 198 12.15 -1.72 -3.63
N CYS A 199 12.32 -0.51 -4.16
CA CYS A 199 11.73 0.00 -5.39
C CYS A 199 12.84 0.28 -6.40
N PRO A 200 13.12 -0.66 -7.32
CA PRO A 200 14.10 -0.45 -8.39
C PRO A 200 13.60 0.60 -9.38
N GLY A 201 14.51 1.41 -9.90
CA GLY A 201 14.15 2.46 -10.87
C GLY A 201 12.93 3.26 -10.42
N GLY A 202 12.95 3.76 -9.18
CA GLY A 202 11.79 4.38 -8.56
C GLY A 202 12.14 5.65 -7.77
N VAL A 203 11.15 6.22 -7.13
CA VAL A 203 11.26 7.47 -6.36
C VAL A 203 10.74 7.33 -4.94
N VAL A 204 11.28 8.13 -4.05
CA VAL A 204 10.74 8.31 -2.70
C VAL A 204 9.58 9.29 -2.76
N VAL A 205 8.48 8.96 -2.09
CA VAL A 205 7.28 9.80 -2.02
C VAL A 205 6.95 10.14 -0.58
N ALA A 206 6.49 11.37 -0.36
CA ALA A 206 5.95 11.79 0.92
C ALA A 206 4.61 11.08 1.17
N ALA A 207 4.48 10.45 2.33
CA ALA A 207 3.32 9.64 2.68
C ALA A 207 2.77 10.00 4.07
N SER A 208 3.04 11.21 4.55
CA SER A 208 2.51 11.71 5.82
C SER A 208 1.00 11.92 5.74
N SER A 209 0.29 11.53 6.79
CA SER A 209 -1.15 11.70 6.93
C SER A 209 -1.53 12.70 8.01
N GLU A 210 -0.56 13.19 8.77
CA GLU A 210 -0.75 14.09 9.91
C GLU A 210 0.27 15.21 9.89
N HIS A 211 -0.10 16.36 10.43
CA HIS A 211 0.82 17.48 10.62
C HIS A 211 1.96 17.10 11.56
N GLU A 212 3.13 17.68 11.31
CA GLU A 212 4.34 17.46 12.12
C GLU A 212 4.82 16.01 12.21
N ARG A 213 4.33 15.14 11.32
CA ARG A 213 4.76 13.76 11.18
C ARG A 213 5.44 13.55 9.84
N LEU A 214 6.50 12.77 9.84
CA LEU A 214 7.21 12.39 8.62
C LEU A 214 7.06 10.90 8.37
N VAL A 215 6.45 10.58 7.23
CA VAL A 215 6.41 9.22 6.70
C VAL A 215 6.78 9.27 5.24
N SER A 216 7.63 8.35 4.80
CA SER A 216 8.00 8.19 3.40
C SER A 216 7.60 6.81 2.89
N ASN A 217 7.27 6.73 1.62
CA ASN A 217 7.07 5.49 0.89
C ASN A 217 7.95 5.50 -0.37
N GLY A 218 8.03 4.38 -1.07
CA GLY A 218 8.66 4.28 -2.38
C GLY A 218 7.67 3.80 -3.41
N MET A 219 7.81 4.28 -4.62
CA MET A 219 7.02 3.82 -5.75
C MET A 219 7.90 3.61 -6.97
N SER A 220 7.47 2.73 -7.88
CA SER A 220 8.05 2.57 -9.21
C SER A 220 6.94 2.50 -10.25
N TYR A 221 7.22 2.99 -11.44
CA TYR A 221 6.41 2.69 -12.60
C TYR A 221 6.61 1.23 -13.04
N HIS A 222 5.76 0.74 -13.90
CA HIS A 222 5.90 -0.63 -14.42
C HIS A 222 7.24 -0.89 -15.08
N ALA A 223 7.77 0.10 -15.82
CA ALA A 223 9.07 0.01 -16.51
C ALA A 223 10.27 -0.12 -15.57
N ARG A 224 10.21 0.49 -14.35
CA ARG A 224 11.31 0.52 -13.37
C ARG A 224 12.61 1.10 -13.96
N ASP A 225 12.51 2.18 -14.72
CA ASP A 225 13.57 2.75 -15.54
C ASP A 225 14.06 4.13 -15.08
N LEU A 226 13.68 4.56 -13.87
CA LEU A 226 14.19 5.80 -13.29
C LEU A 226 15.61 5.61 -12.76
N GLU A 227 16.32 6.75 -12.62
CA GLU A 227 17.74 6.83 -12.27
C GLU A 227 18.05 6.19 -10.91
N ASN A 228 17.17 6.37 -9.94
CA ASN A 228 17.39 5.91 -8.56
C ASN A 228 16.60 4.66 -8.21
N ALA A 229 17.11 3.96 -7.22
CA ALA A 229 16.41 2.95 -6.45
C ALA A 229 16.25 3.42 -5.01
N ASN A 230 15.27 2.91 -4.30
CA ASN A 230 15.11 3.19 -2.89
C ASN A 230 14.60 1.98 -2.11
N SER A 231 14.86 1.94 -0.82
CA SER A 231 14.37 0.89 0.08
C SER A 231 14.22 1.42 1.50
N ALA A 232 13.26 0.91 2.24
CA ALA A 232 13.27 1.08 3.68
C ALA A 232 14.30 0.13 4.31
N LEU A 233 14.97 0.61 5.35
CA LEU A 233 15.71 -0.20 6.33
C LEU A 233 14.96 -0.10 7.64
N VAL A 234 14.44 -1.22 8.10
CA VAL A 234 13.52 -1.26 9.24
C VAL A 234 13.95 -2.26 10.30
N VAL A 235 13.54 -1.97 11.52
CA VAL A 235 13.73 -2.80 12.71
C VAL A 235 12.36 -3.22 13.22
N THR A 236 12.21 -4.47 13.63
CA THR A 236 11.00 -4.94 14.28
C THR A 236 10.87 -4.36 15.68
N VAL A 237 9.70 -3.83 16.00
CA VAL A 237 9.31 -3.36 17.32
C VAL A 237 8.15 -4.23 17.82
N SER A 238 8.30 -4.78 19.01
CA SER A 238 7.26 -5.54 19.70
C SER A 238 6.46 -4.65 20.64
N PRO A 239 5.21 -5.02 20.98
CA PRO A 239 4.41 -4.37 22.02
C PRO A 239 5.09 -4.35 23.37
#